data_a7566b99d1a393ce7b0f4a99b42086ef
#
_entry.id   a7566b99d1a393ce7b0f4a99b42086ef
#
_cell.length_a   1.000
_cell.length_b   1.000
_cell.length_c   1.000
_cell.angle_alpha   90.00
_cell.angle_beta   90.00
_cell.angle_gamma   90.00
#
_symmetry.space_group_name_H-M   'P 1'
#
loop_
_entity.id
_entity.type
_entity.pdbx_description
1 polymer ?
#
loop_
_entity_poly.entity_id
_entity_poly.type
_entity_poly.pdbx_seq_one_letter_code
_entity_poly.pdbx_strand_id
1 'polypeptide(L)'
;RLEKIIKDEFIVKVKEVIMWPEGVNEEFHLMIYRIMQHSKNGTVNRSGVSGIHLYDKDKIKIIKLLKTDQSTGIFEAEIEVFNERSGKFIKKQGKSSFFPANWGLQTLILECYSAYLNKNEIDEFTYHGTTTSGIKLEFVYNGNKEFKSVYPILE
;
A
#
# COMPACT_ATOMS: atom_id res chain seq x y z
N ARG A 1 -0.61 15.54 -19.10
CA ARG A 1 -1.55 16.56 -18.65
C ARG A 1 -2.82 15.96 -18.03
N LEU A 2 -3.51 15.07 -18.73
CA LEU A 2 -4.70 14.39 -18.21
C LEU A 2 -4.39 13.60 -16.94
N GLU A 3 -3.28 12.89 -16.92
CA GLU A 3 -2.84 12.13 -15.76
C GLU A 3 -2.61 13.02 -14.54
N LYS A 4 -2.04 14.20 -14.72
CA LYS A 4 -1.85 15.17 -13.64
C LYS A 4 -3.17 15.66 -13.08
N ILE A 5 -4.15 15.96 -13.94
CA ILE A 5 -5.49 16.40 -13.52
C ILE A 5 -6.17 15.33 -12.69
N ILE A 6 -6.08 14.06 -13.10
CA ILE A 6 -6.66 12.94 -12.38
C ILE A 6 -6.01 12.78 -11.00
N LYS A 7 -4.68 12.90 -10.92
CA LYS A 7 -3.95 12.85 -9.65
C LYS A 7 -4.35 13.97 -8.70
N ASP A 8 -4.46 15.19 -9.23
CA ASP A 8 -4.85 16.36 -8.43
C ASP A 8 -6.26 16.21 -7.87
N GLU A 9 -7.22 15.77 -8.68
CA GLU A 9 -8.58 15.49 -8.22
C GLU A 9 -8.62 14.41 -7.16
N PHE A 10 -7.83 13.34 -7.32
CA PHE A 10 -7.73 12.27 -6.34
C PHE A 10 -7.18 12.77 -5.01
N ILE A 11 -6.13 13.58 -5.03
CA ILE A 11 -5.52 14.15 -3.82
C ILE A 11 -6.54 15.03 -3.09
N VAL A 12 -7.31 15.84 -3.80
CA VAL A 12 -8.37 16.67 -3.21
C VAL A 12 -9.40 15.80 -2.51
N LYS A 13 -9.88 14.73 -3.15
CA LYS A 13 -10.85 13.80 -2.54
C LYS A 13 -10.30 13.14 -1.28
N VAL A 14 -9.05 12.70 -1.32
CA VAL A 14 -8.40 12.10 -0.15
C VAL A 14 -8.32 13.11 1.00
N LYS A 15 -8.01 14.38 0.70
CA LYS A 15 -7.98 15.44 1.71
C LYS A 15 -9.32 15.67 2.41
N GLU A 16 -10.41 15.53 1.69
CA GLU A 16 -11.77 15.72 2.26
C GLU A 16 -12.14 14.63 3.26
N VAL A 17 -11.60 13.41 3.08
CA VAL A 17 -11.95 12.22 3.86
C VAL A 17 -10.97 11.93 4.97
N ILE A 18 -9.72 12.35 4.81
CA ILE A 18 -8.62 11.97 5.70
C ILE A 18 -8.01 13.21 6.35
N MET A 19 -7.76 13.11 7.67
CA MET A 19 -7.03 14.14 8.40
C MET A 19 -5.55 14.05 8.06
N TRP A 20 -5.01 15.12 7.47
CA TRP A 20 -3.62 15.18 7.06
C TRP A 20 -2.72 15.56 8.23
N PRO A 21 -1.53 14.95 8.33
CA PRO A 21 -0.50 15.44 9.24
C PRO A 21 -0.09 16.86 8.83
N GLU A 22 0.17 17.71 9.83
CA GLU A 22 0.65 19.05 9.56
C GLU A 22 2.03 19.01 8.92
N GLY A 23 2.26 19.88 7.94
CA GLY A 23 3.56 20.00 7.29
C GLY A 23 3.92 18.90 6.29
N VAL A 24 2.92 18.13 5.82
CA VAL A 24 3.16 17.12 4.78
C VAL A 24 3.69 17.76 3.51
N ASN A 25 4.82 17.26 3.02
CA ASN A 25 5.42 17.79 1.80
C ASN A 25 4.72 17.31 0.53
N GLU A 26 5.02 17.97 -0.58
CA GLU A 26 4.37 17.69 -1.87
C GLU A 26 4.67 16.28 -2.38
N GLU A 27 5.88 15.78 -2.15
CA GLU A 27 6.26 14.42 -2.56
C GLU A 27 5.34 13.40 -1.89
N PHE A 28 5.06 13.54 -0.60
CA PHE A 28 4.18 12.61 0.09
C PHE A 28 2.73 12.73 -0.40
N HIS A 29 2.29 13.92 -0.77
CA HIS A 29 0.97 14.09 -1.41
C HIS A 29 0.84 13.21 -2.65
N LEU A 30 1.87 13.18 -3.48
CA LEU A 30 1.89 12.32 -4.68
C LEU A 30 1.96 10.83 -4.32
N MET A 31 2.67 10.50 -3.24
CA MET A 31 2.75 9.11 -2.76
C MET A 31 1.39 8.56 -2.34
N ILE A 32 0.52 9.38 -1.76
CA ILE A 32 -0.81 8.94 -1.34
C ILE A 32 -1.59 8.36 -2.52
N TYR A 33 -1.51 8.99 -3.68
CA TYR A 33 -2.15 8.47 -4.89
C TYR A 33 -1.68 7.04 -5.21
N ARG A 34 -0.36 6.80 -5.14
CA ARG A 34 0.21 5.48 -5.39
C ARG A 34 -0.13 4.47 -4.31
N ILE A 35 -0.18 4.90 -3.05
CA ILE A 35 -0.58 4.05 -1.93
C ILE A 35 -2.02 3.55 -2.17
N MET A 36 -2.92 4.43 -2.58
CA MET A 36 -4.28 4.04 -2.91
C MET A 36 -4.33 3.08 -4.10
N GLN A 37 -3.63 3.40 -5.18
CA GLN A 37 -3.64 2.58 -6.39
C GLN A 37 -3.01 1.20 -6.18
N HIS A 38 -1.88 1.15 -5.51
CA HIS A 38 -1.12 -0.10 -5.38
C HIS A 38 -1.44 -0.85 -4.09
N SER A 39 -1.36 -0.18 -2.95
CA SER A 39 -1.51 -0.85 -1.65
C SER A 39 -2.95 -1.20 -1.33
N LYS A 40 -3.91 -0.34 -1.65
CA LYS A 40 -5.33 -0.57 -1.37
C LYS A 40 -6.06 -1.24 -2.52
N ASN A 41 -6.11 -0.58 -3.68
CA ASN A 41 -6.91 -1.07 -4.80
C ASN A 41 -6.23 -2.15 -5.61
N GLY A 42 -4.93 -2.01 -5.86
CA GLY A 42 -4.20 -2.89 -6.73
C GLY A 42 -4.75 -2.88 -8.15
N THR A 43 -4.25 -3.78 -8.97
CA THR A 43 -4.76 -4.03 -10.32
C THR A 43 -5.28 -5.45 -10.37
N VAL A 44 -6.56 -5.62 -10.71
CA VAL A 44 -7.21 -6.93 -10.82
C VAL A 44 -7.79 -7.06 -12.21
N ASN A 45 -7.32 -8.03 -12.98
CA ASN A 45 -7.86 -8.35 -14.28
C ASN A 45 -7.76 -9.86 -14.54
N ARG A 46 -8.27 -10.32 -15.67
CA ARG A 46 -8.29 -11.75 -15.97
C ARG A 46 -6.89 -12.37 -16.12
N SER A 47 -5.86 -11.56 -16.32
CA SER A 47 -4.49 -12.06 -16.42
C SER A 47 -3.76 -12.11 -15.08
N GLY A 48 -4.33 -11.53 -14.03
CA GLY A 48 -3.75 -11.60 -12.70
C GLY A 48 -4.06 -10.42 -11.79
N VAL A 49 -3.37 -10.41 -10.67
CA VAL A 49 -3.50 -9.39 -9.62
C VAL A 49 -2.12 -8.84 -9.31
N SER A 50 -2.01 -7.52 -9.17
CA SER A 50 -0.80 -6.87 -8.65
C SER A 50 -1.14 -5.86 -7.56
N GLY A 51 -0.21 -5.67 -6.63
CA GLY A 51 -0.42 -4.80 -5.49
C GLY A 51 -1.24 -5.45 -4.40
N ILE A 52 -1.98 -4.62 -3.66
CA ILE A 52 -2.86 -5.01 -2.56
C ILE A 52 -2.07 -5.45 -1.34
N HIS A 53 -1.95 -4.50 -0.40
CA HIS A 53 -1.27 -4.71 0.87
C HIS A 53 -2.15 -4.30 2.06
N LEU A 54 -3.37 -3.82 1.79
CA LEU A 54 -4.36 -3.49 2.81
C LEU A 54 -5.52 -4.46 2.70
N TYR A 55 -5.79 -5.18 3.80
CA TYR A 55 -6.83 -6.21 3.82
C TYR A 55 -8.21 -5.59 3.77
N ASP A 56 -9.08 -6.15 2.92
CA ASP A 56 -10.49 -5.83 2.82
C ASP A 56 -11.26 -7.14 2.68
N LYS A 57 -12.02 -7.49 3.72
CA LYS A 57 -12.75 -8.77 3.77
C LYS A 57 -13.77 -8.95 2.65
N ASP A 58 -14.25 -7.86 2.06
CA ASP A 58 -15.24 -7.91 0.99
C ASP A 58 -14.62 -8.16 -0.39
N LYS A 59 -13.32 -7.89 -0.53
CA LYS A 59 -12.61 -8.01 -1.80
C LYS A 59 -11.57 -9.12 -1.81
N ILE A 60 -11.04 -9.49 -0.64
CA ILE A 60 -9.89 -10.38 -0.54
C ILE A 60 -10.27 -11.65 0.19
N LYS A 61 -9.96 -12.79 -0.44
CA LYS A 61 -10.09 -14.10 0.20
C LYS A 61 -8.69 -14.63 0.50
N ILE A 62 -8.41 -14.87 1.75
CA ILE A 62 -7.15 -15.51 2.16
C ILE A 62 -7.27 -17.01 1.91
N ILE A 63 -6.46 -17.50 0.97
CA ILE A 63 -6.42 -18.93 0.65
C ILE A 63 -5.56 -19.66 1.68
N LYS A 64 -4.38 -19.07 1.99
CA LYS A 64 -3.44 -19.65 2.92
C LYS A 64 -2.68 -18.56 3.63
N LEU A 65 -2.72 -18.59 4.98
CA LEU A 65 -1.92 -17.70 5.79
C LEU A 65 -0.52 -18.31 5.93
N LEU A 66 0.50 -17.56 5.51
CA LEU A 66 1.88 -18.05 5.44
C LEU A 66 2.71 -17.65 6.64
N LYS A 67 2.58 -16.40 7.07
CA LYS A 67 3.41 -15.84 8.14
C LYS A 67 2.67 -14.72 8.84
N THR A 68 2.83 -14.61 10.14
CA THR A 68 2.25 -13.53 10.94
C THR A 68 3.30 -12.97 11.89
N ASP A 69 3.22 -11.67 12.16
CA ASP A 69 3.96 -11.03 13.23
C ASP A 69 2.94 -10.59 14.29
N GLN A 70 2.92 -11.29 15.41
CA GLN A 70 1.94 -11.01 16.47
C GLN A 70 2.15 -9.67 17.14
N SER A 71 3.38 -9.15 17.15
CA SER A 71 3.68 -7.88 17.81
C SER A 71 3.13 -6.68 17.05
N THR A 72 3.09 -6.74 15.71
CA THR A 72 2.64 -5.64 14.87
C THR A 72 1.31 -5.92 14.15
N GLY A 73 1.00 -7.19 13.93
CA GLY A 73 -0.20 -7.60 13.18
C GLY A 73 -0.02 -7.71 11.68
N ILE A 74 1.17 -7.46 11.15
CA ILE A 74 1.44 -7.66 9.73
C ILE A 74 1.49 -9.15 9.40
N PHE A 75 1.18 -9.50 8.15
CA PHE A 75 1.14 -10.92 7.76
C PHE A 75 1.41 -11.09 6.27
N GLU A 76 1.75 -12.33 5.89
CA GLU A 76 1.87 -12.76 4.51
C GLU A 76 0.87 -13.87 4.22
N ALA A 77 0.28 -13.84 3.03
CA ALA A 77 -0.75 -14.82 2.64
C ALA A 77 -0.78 -15.01 1.13
N GLU A 78 -1.28 -16.16 0.73
CA GLU A 78 -1.75 -16.39 -0.63
C GLU A 78 -3.22 -15.99 -0.68
N ILE A 79 -3.60 -15.24 -1.71
CA ILE A 79 -4.93 -14.63 -1.78
C ILE A 79 -5.58 -14.78 -3.16
N GLU A 80 -6.91 -14.63 -3.14
CA GLU A 80 -7.71 -14.34 -4.32
C GLU A 80 -8.36 -12.98 -4.13
N VAL A 81 -8.53 -12.23 -5.22
CA VAL A 81 -9.11 -10.90 -5.18
C VAL A 81 -10.32 -10.84 -6.11
N PHE A 82 -11.38 -10.20 -5.64
CA PHE A 82 -12.61 -10.08 -6.41
C PHE A 82 -12.41 -9.18 -7.63
N ASN A 83 -12.77 -9.69 -8.81
CA ASN A 83 -12.78 -8.94 -10.06
C ASN A 83 -14.20 -8.47 -10.33
N GLU A 84 -14.45 -7.18 -10.20
CA GLU A 84 -15.78 -6.61 -10.39
C GLU A 84 -16.34 -6.80 -11.80
N ARG A 85 -15.48 -6.83 -12.81
CA ARG A 85 -15.88 -7.04 -14.20
C ARG A 85 -16.46 -8.42 -14.44
N SER A 86 -15.80 -9.46 -13.94
CA SER A 86 -16.21 -10.85 -14.15
C SER A 86 -17.11 -11.39 -13.05
N GLY A 87 -17.16 -10.72 -11.89
CA GLY A 87 -17.86 -11.22 -10.71
C GLY A 87 -17.19 -12.44 -10.09
N LYS A 88 -15.93 -12.69 -10.40
CA LYS A 88 -15.17 -13.84 -9.92
C LYS A 88 -13.94 -13.42 -9.13
N PHE A 89 -13.48 -14.32 -8.26
CA PHE A 89 -12.21 -14.14 -7.56
C PHE A 89 -11.06 -14.60 -8.46
N ILE A 90 -10.00 -13.80 -8.50
CA ILE A 90 -8.79 -14.07 -9.30
C ILE A 90 -7.65 -14.34 -8.34
N LYS A 91 -6.95 -15.44 -8.54
CA LYS A 91 -5.81 -15.79 -7.71
C LYS A 91 -4.62 -14.87 -8.01
N LYS A 92 -4.00 -14.31 -6.96
CA LYS A 92 -2.74 -13.59 -7.10
C LYS A 92 -1.60 -14.60 -7.10
N GLN A 93 -0.68 -14.48 -8.07
CA GLN A 93 0.51 -15.32 -8.11
C GLN A 93 1.47 -14.93 -7.00
N GLY A 94 1.99 -15.95 -6.30
CA GLY A 94 2.91 -15.75 -5.19
C GLY A 94 2.22 -15.29 -3.91
N LYS A 95 3.04 -14.85 -2.98
CA LYS A 95 2.57 -14.37 -1.68
C LYS A 95 2.42 -12.86 -1.67
N SER A 96 1.55 -12.36 -0.79
CA SER A 96 1.35 -10.93 -0.56
C SER A 96 1.62 -10.60 0.89
N SER A 97 2.30 -9.48 1.13
CA SER A 97 2.48 -8.93 2.46
C SER A 97 1.38 -7.92 2.76
N PHE A 98 0.88 -7.93 4.00
CA PHE A 98 -0.24 -7.09 4.41
C PHE A 98 0.08 -6.28 5.65
N PHE A 99 -0.37 -5.03 5.66
CA PHE A 99 -0.49 -4.24 6.87
C PHE A 99 -1.50 -4.90 7.82
N PRO A 100 -1.52 -4.52 9.11
CA PRO A 100 -2.48 -5.12 10.04
C PRO A 100 -3.91 -5.11 9.50
N ALA A 101 -4.62 -6.21 9.67
CA ALA A 101 -5.96 -6.39 9.10
C ALA A 101 -6.98 -5.39 9.61
N ASN A 102 -6.76 -4.79 10.78
CA ASN A 102 -7.65 -3.80 11.37
C ASN A 102 -7.33 -2.36 10.94
N TRP A 103 -6.32 -2.15 10.10
CA TRP A 103 -6.00 -0.81 9.58
C TRP A 103 -7.00 -0.39 8.51
N GLY A 104 -7.46 0.86 8.62
CA GLY A 104 -8.15 1.53 7.53
C GLY A 104 -7.20 2.40 6.74
N LEU A 105 -7.73 3.09 5.75
CA LEU A 105 -6.93 3.93 4.86
C LEU A 105 -6.23 5.07 5.61
N GLN A 106 -6.93 5.73 6.54
CA GLN A 106 -6.32 6.83 7.30
C GLN A 106 -5.12 6.37 8.12
N THR A 107 -5.24 5.25 8.81
CA THR A 107 -4.15 4.68 9.58
C THR A 107 -2.99 4.32 8.67
N LEU A 108 -3.27 3.68 7.53
CA LEU A 108 -2.25 3.34 6.54
C LEU A 108 -1.44 4.58 6.11
N ILE A 109 -2.13 5.67 5.75
CA ILE A 109 -1.47 6.89 5.29
C ILE A 109 -0.63 7.54 6.39
N LEU A 110 -1.18 7.66 7.60
CA LEU A 110 -0.47 8.27 8.72
C LEU A 110 0.76 7.46 9.12
N GLU A 111 0.63 6.14 9.16
CA GLU A 111 1.75 5.26 9.51
C GLU A 111 2.81 5.24 8.42
N CYS A 112 2.42 5.23 7.14
CA CYS A 112 3.37 5.35 6.04
C CYS A 112 4.11 6.69 6.10
N TYR A 113 3.42 7.77 6.46
CA TYR A 113 4.07 9.08 6.59
C TYR A 113 5.11 9.07 7.70
N SER A 114 4.80 8.46 8.84
CA SER A 114 5.77 8.37 9.94
C SER A 114 7.05 7.63 9.54
N ALA A 115 6.91 6.54 8.79
CA ALA A 115 8.05 5.80 8.27
C ALA A 115 8.80 6.56 7.17
N TYR A 116 8.07 7.28 6.34
CA TYR A 116 8.65 8.12 5.29
C TYR A 116 9.60 9.18 5.87
N LEU A 117 9.24 9.78 7.00
CA LEU A 117 10.05 10.81 7.63
C LEU A 117 11.39 10.30 8.17
N ASN A 118 11.50 9.01 8.49
CA ASN A 118 12.74 8.43 9.01
C ASN A 118 13.40 7.46 8.04
N LYS A 119 12.98 7.42 6.78
CA LYS A 119 13.51 6.45 5.82
C LYS A 119 14.97 6.68 5.51
N ASN A 120 15.69 5.58 5.31
CA ASN A 120 17.09 5.57 4.93
C ASN A 120 17.26 4.77 3.64
N GLU A 121 18.17 5.22 2.78
CA GLU A 121 18.49 4.55 1.53
C GLU A 121 19.15 3.21 1.81
N ILE A 122 18.65 2.16 1.16
CA ILE A 122 19.21 0.82 1.20
C ILE A 122 20.00 0.54 -0.06
N ASP A 123 19.41 0.89 -1.21
CA ASP A 123 20.08 0.82 -2.52
C ASP A 123 19.49 1.88 -3.44
N GLU A 124 19.82 1.83 -4.73
CA GLU A 124 19.42 2.83 -5.71
C GLU A 124 17.91 3.05 -5.80
N PHE A 125 17.12 1.99 -5.54
CA PHE A 125 15.66 2.01 -5.74
C PHE A 125 14.86 1.78 -4.45
N THR A 126 15.52 1.58 -3.33
CA THR A 126 14.87 1.09 -2.12
C THR A 126 15.25 1.90 -0.90
N TYR A 127 14.25 2.27 -0.10
CA TYR A 127 14.42 2.91 1.21
C TYR A 127 13.69 2.09 2.26
N HIS A 128 14.20 2.06 3.48
CA HIS A 128 13.52 1.47 4.64
C HIS A 128 13.22 2.54 5.66
N GLY A 129 12.04 2.49 6.24
CA GLY A 129 11.63 3.33 7.35
C GLY A 129 10.76 2.53 8.32
N THR A 130 10.61 3.03 9.54
CA THR A 130 9.85 2.35 10.58
C THR A 130 8.68 3.22 11.01
N THR A 131 7.48 2.65 11.06
CA THR A 131 6.28 3.36 11.50
C THR A 131 6.32 3.60 13.01
N THR A 132 5.44 4.50 13.49
CA THR A 132 5.28 4.73 14.93
C THR A 132 4.85 3.48 15.68
N SER A 133 4.15 2.56 15.01
CA SER A 133 3.73 1.28 15.60
C SER A 133 4.80 0.19 15.52
N GLY A 134 6.01 0.52 15.01
CA GLY A 134 7.13 -0.41 15.00
C GLY A 134 7.21 -1.31 13.77
N ILE A 135 6.46 -1.03 12.73
CA ILE A 135 6.48 -1.80 11.49
C ILE A 135 7.55 -1.26 10.56
N LYS A 136 8.43 -2.12 10.08
CA LYS A 136 9.44 -1.77 9.09
C LYS A 136 8.83 -1.83 7.70
N LEU A 137 8.98 -0.75 6.95
CA LEU A 137 8.44 -0.61 5.60
C LEU A 137 9.55 -0.52 4.56
N GLU A 138 9.28 -1.09 3.39
CA GLU A 138 10.10 -0.90 2.23
C GLU A 138 9.39 0.05 1.26
N PHE A 139 10.08 1.14 0.90
CA PHE A 139 9.63 2.09 -0.11
C PHE A 139 10.41 1.80 -1.38
N VAL A 140 9.70 1.52 -2.47
CA VAL A 140 10.31 1.16 -3.75
C VAL A 140 10.10 2.28 -4.77
N TYR A 141 11.17 2.66 -5.45
CA TYR A 141 11.18 3.67 -6.49
C TYR A 141 11.58 3.05 -7.83
N ASN A 142 11.14 3.65 -8.93
CA ASN A 142 11.55 3.19 -10.25
C ASN A 142 12.84 3.88 -10.71
N GLY A 143 13.30 3.56 -11.93
CA GLY A 143 14.54 4.11 -12.48
C GLY A 143 14.53 5.62 -12.68
N ASN A 144 13.35 6.26 -12.70
CA ASN A 144 13.21 7.72 -12.78
C ASN A 144 13.08 8.38 -11.41
N LYS A 145 13.34 7.65 -10.33
CA LYS A 145 13.21 8.10 -8.94
C LYS A 145 11.79 8.48 -8.56
N GLU A 146 10.81 7.87 -9.21
CA GLU A 146 9.40 8.04 -8.88
C GLU A 146 8.96 6.94 -7.92
N PHE A 147 8.16 7.31 -6.92
CA PHE A 147 7.62 6.35 -5.97
C PHE A 147 6.75 5.32 -6.68
N LYS A 148 7.00 4.04 -6.42
CA LYS A 148 6.28 2.92 -7.01
C LYS A 148 5.36 2.23 -6.01
N SER A 149 5.88 1.83 -4.86
CA SER A 149 5.12 1.07 -3.88
C SER A 149 5.72 1.12 -2.48
N VAL A 150 4.90 0.79 -1.49
CA VAL A 150 5.33 0.60 -0.11
C VAL A 150 4.61 -0.61 0.46
N TYR A 151 5.34 -1.41 1.22
CA TYR A 151 4.79 -2.61 1.86
C TYR A 151 5.56 -2.96 3.13
N PRO A 152 4.93 -3.70 4.06
CA PRO A 152 5.60 -4.10 5.29
C PRO A 152 6.60 -5.22 5.03
N ILE A 153 7.68 -5.21 5.81
CA ILE A 153 8.72 -6.24 5.76
C ILE A 153 8.48 -7.20 6.92
N LEU A 154 8.30 -8.48 6.58
CA LEU A 154 8.24 -9.55 7.57
C LEU A 154 9.57 -10.26 7.62
N GLU A 155 10.13 -10.34 8.80
CA GLU A 155 11.41 -11.02 9.05
C GLU A 155 11.24 -12.44 9.58
#